data_fe2150c4ff95f35d43c5e0ff89e73066
#
_entry.id   fe2150c4ff95f35d43c5e0ff89e73066
#
_cell.length_a   1.000
_cell.length_b   1.000
_cell.length_c   1.000
_cell.angle_alpha   90.00
_cell.angle_beta   90.00
_cell.angle_gamma   90.00
#
_symmetry.space_group_name_H-M   'P 1'
#
loop_
_entity.id
_entity.type
_entity.pdbx_description
1 polymer ?
#
loop_
_entity_poly.entity_id
_entity_poly.type
_entity_poly.pdbx_seq_one_letter_code
_entity_poly.pdbx_strand_id
1 'polypeptide(L)'
;MVPIIPPRPSAVCLHGQLSSNVRQHTTPPMPDPLTFPVPSRFETQRLELRPFRVEDAPALHEALAESIEELRRHLWFLPWVANEQSIASAEARCRTAQANFLIRADLPYLAFNKHTGRLVGSIGLHRTDWTVPKTEVGYWLRTSEVGRGYASEGVNALVDWALSELRAIRVEIVTLEQNQGSRSVAERCGFTLEGVHRNVFRGPNGELSHRYVFARLPSAA
;
A
#
# COMPACT_ATOMS: atom_id res chain seq x y z
N MET A 1 -26.03 -19.06 16.81
CA MET A 1 -27.38 -19.27 16.26
C MET A 1 -27.65 -18.08 15.34
N VAL A 2 -27.50 -18.28 14.03
CA VAL A 2 -27.68 -17.25 12.99
C VAL A 2 -29.11 -17.39 12.48
N PRO A 3 -29.92 -16.33 12.36
CA PRO A 3 -31.27 -16.43 11.87
C PRO A 3 -31.28 -16.65 10.35
N ILE A 4 -31.97 -17.71 9.93
CA ILE A 4 -32.23 -18.07 8.54
C ILE A 4 -33.39 -17.20 8.04
N ILE A 5 -33.15 -16.40 6.99
CA ILE A 5 -34.20 -15.63 6.31
C ILE A 5 -34.88 -16.52 5.28
N PRO A 6 -36.21 -16.64 5.27
CA PRO A 6 -36.93 -17.46 4.28
C PRO A 6 -36.97 -16.79 2.90
N PRO A 7 -37.08 -17.56 1.79
CA PRO A 7 -37.12 -17.02 0.43
C PRO A 7 -38.45 -16.29 0.15
N ARG A 8 -38.38 -15.20 -0.60
CA ARG A 8 -39.54 -14.44 -1.08
C ARG A 8 -40.22 -15.18 -2.24
N PRO A 9 -41.57 -15.08 -2.37
CA PRO A 9 -42.31 -15.74 -3.44
C PRO A 9 -42.06 -15.07 -4.81
N SER A 10 -42.04 -15.90 -5.85
CA SER A 10 -41.83 -15.55 -7.24
C SER A 10 -42.92 -14.59 -7.76
N ALA A 11 -42.51 -13.45 -8.31
CA ALA A 11 -43.39 -12.54 -9.05
C ALA A 11 -43.43 -12.97 -10.53
N VAL A 12 -44.64 -13.05 -11.05
CA VAL A 12 -45.01 -13.43 -12.41
C VAL A 12 -44.49 -12.38 -13.39
N CYS A 13 -43.76 -12.81 -14.41
CA CYS A 13 -43.28 -11.96 -15.52
C CYS A 13 -44.43 -11.52 -16.40
N LEU A 14 -44.63 -10.20 -16.48
CA LEU A 14 -45.34 -9.56 -17.59
C LEU A 14 -44.30 -9.20 -18.66
N HIS A 15 -44.46 -9.78 -19.86
CA HIS A 15 -43.62 -9.47 -21.03
C HIS A 15 -43.94 -8.08 -21.54
N GLY A 16 -43.02 -7.13 -21.25
CA GLY A 16 -42.93 -5.85 -21.94
C GLY A 16 -41.58 -5.81 -22.67
N GLN A 17 -41.58 -5.78 -23.99
CA GLN A 17 -40.36 -5.56 -24.79
C GLN A 17 -39.90 -4.13 -24.59
N LEU A 18 -38.93 -3.93 -23.71
CA LEU A 18 -38.14 -2.72 -23.66
C LEU A 18 -36.85 -2.96 -24.44
N SER A 19 -36.72 -2.28 -25.58
CA SER A 19 -35.49 -2.24 -26.36
C SER A 19 -34.39 -1.61 -25.50
N SER A 20 -33.58 -2.45 -24.85
CA SER A 20 -32.44 -2.00 -24.06
C SER A 20 -31.24 -1.80 -24.96
N ASN A 21 -31.06 -0.60 -25.49
CA ASN A 21 -29.76 -0.11 -25.95
C ASN A 21 -28.90 0.18 -24.73
N VAL A 22 -28.61 -0.82 -23.92
CA VAL A 22 -27.55 -0.76 -22.94
C VAL A 22 -26.25 -0.88 -23.72
N ARG A 23 -25.58 0.24 -23.95
CA ARG A 23 -24.18 0.23 -24.40
C ARG A 23 -23.42 -0.58 -23.35
N GLN A 24 -23.05 -1.80 -23.71
CA GLN A 24 -22.14 -2.59 -22.91
C GLN A 24 -20.80 -1.86 -22.94
N HIS A 25 -20.52 -1.09 -21.90
CA HIS A 25 -19.17 -0.62 -21.61
C HIS A 25 -18.39 -1.87 -21.22
N THR A 26 -17.88 -2.58 -22.22
CA THR A 26 -16.91 -3.65 -22.01
C THR A 26 -15.60 -2.98 -21.58
N THR A 27 -15.42 -2.79 -20.27
CA THR A 27 -14.10 -2.54 -19.74
C THR A 27 -13.20 -3.67 -20.21
N PRO A 28 -12.07 -3.40 -20.86
CA PRO A 28 -11.18 -4.46 -21.30
C PRO A 28 -10.80 -5.32 -20.08
N PRO A 29 -10.72 -6.65 -20.25
CA PRO A 29 -10.36 -7.52 -19.15
C PRO A 29 -9.00 -7.09 -18.59
N MET A 30 -8.91 -7.01 -17.26
CA MET A 30 -7.65 -6.72 -16.60
C MET A 30 -6.62 -7.80 -16.98
N PRO A 31 -5.38 -7.40 -17.25
CA PRO A 31 -4.33 -8.36 -17.58
C PRO A 31 -4.09 -9.29 -16.39
N ASP A 32 -3.66 -10.51 -16.70
CA ASP A 32 -3.18 -11.44 -15.67
C ASP A 32 -2.08 -10.76 -14.85
N PRO A 33 -2.22 -10.68 -13.51
CA PRO A 33 -1.23 -10.05 -12.65
C PRO A 33 0.20 -10.54 -12.87
N LEU A 34 0.38 -11.83 -13.16
CA LEU A 34 1.71 -12.42 -13.33
C LEU A 34 2.41 -11.98 -14.63
N THR A 35 1.63 -11.63 -15.64
CA THR A 35 2.16 -11.17 -16.94
C THR A 35 2.21 -9.65 -17.05
N PHE A 36 1.59 -8.93 -16.11
CA PHE A 36 1.59 -7.47 -16.12
C PHE A 36 3.02 -6.92 -15.90
N PRO A 37 3.49 -5.98 -16.75
CA PRO A 37 4.83 -5.42 -16.67
C PRO A 37 4.95 -4.48 -15.46
N VAL A 38 5.46 -5.02 -14.35
CA VAL A 38 5.75 -4.24 -13.14
C VAL A 38 7.21 -3.80 -13.18
N PRO A 39 7.50 -2.49 -13.01
CA PRO A 39 8.88 -1.99 -13.02
C PRO A 39 9.74 -2.67 -11.95
N SER A 40 10.90 -3.14 -12.34
CA SER A 40 11.93 -3.61 -11.42
C SER A 40 12.75 -2.47 -10.81
N ARG A 41 12.50 -1.23 -11.21
CA ARG A 41 13.20 -0.03 -10.73
C ARG A 41 12.37 1.22 -11.00
N PHE A 42 12.30 2.10 -9.99
CA PHE A 42 11.89 3.49 -10.16
C PHE A 42 13.06 4.41 -9.82
N GLU A 43 13.22 5.45 -10.59
CA GLU A 43 14.16 6.51 -10.29
C GLU A 43 13.40 7.81 -10.08
N THR A 44 13.75 8.51 -9.02
CA THR A 44 13.30 9.87 -8.74
C THR A 44 14.50 10.81 -8.77
N GLN A 45 14.32 12.04 -8.38
CA GLN A 45 15.45 12.99 -8.28
C GLN A 45 16.54 12.47 -7.33
N ARG A 46 16.17 11.90 -6.17
CA ARG A 46 17.10 11.54 -5.10
C ARG A 46 17.09 10.06 -4.74
N LEU A 47 16.04 9.31 -5.15
CA LEU A 47 15.85 7.92 -4.77
C LEU A 47 15.95 6.98 -5.96
N GLU A 48 16.48 5.80 -5.68
CA GLU A 48 16.28 4.58 -6.43
C GLU A 48 15.40 3.64 -5.62
N LEU A 49 14.26 3.23 -6.19
CA LEU A 49 13.40 2.22 -5.60
C LEU A 49 13.55 0.94 -6.42
N ARG A 50 13.83 -0.17 -5.74
CA ARG A 50 13.92 -1.49 -6.37
C ARG A 50 13.37 -2.59 -5.46
N PRO A 51 12.91 -3.73 -6.02
CA PRO A 51 12.46 -4.86 -5.22
C PRO A 51 13.54 -5.33 -4.24
N PHE A 52 13.08 -5.92 -3.14
CA PHE A 52 13.94 -6.52 -2.13
C PHE A 52 14.79 -7.64 -2.74
N ARG A 53 16.03 -7.75 -2.27
CA ARG A 53 16.95 -8.86 -2.53
C ARG A 53 17.45 -9.41 -1.20
N VAL A 54 17.83 -10.67 -1.16
CA VAL A 54 18.34 -11.29 0.09
C VAL A 54 19.59 -10.58 0.59
N GLU A 55 20.42 -10.12 -0.33
CA GLU A 55 21.66 -9.38 -0.08
C GLU A 55 21.44 -8.03 0.62
N ASP A 56 20.21 -7.52 0.62
CA ASP A 56 19.84 -6.28 1.31
C ASP A 56 19.64 -6.46 2.82
N ALA A 57 19.63 -7.70 3.30
CA ALA A 57 19.32 -8.00 4.70
C ALA A 57 20.19 -7.25 5.72
N PRO A 58 21.52 -7.10 5.54
CA PRO A 58 22.33 -6.29 6.45
C PRO A 58 21.90 -4.82 6.50
N ALA A 59 21.68 -4.19 5.34
CA ALA A 59 21.25 -2.80 5.25
C ALA A 59 19.83 -2.61 5.81
N LEU A 60 18.94 -3.58 5.56
CA LEU A 60 17.59 -3.58 6.12
C LEU A 60 17.61 -3.72 7.64
N HIS A 61 18.41 -4.64 8.17
CA HIS A 61 18.56 -4.83 9.61
C HIS A 61 19.09 -3.56 10.29
N GLU A 62 20.15 -2.94 9.73
CA GLU A 62 20.68 -1.68 10.24
C GLU A 62 19.61 -0.57 10.29
N ALA A 63 18.85 -0.41 9.21
CA ALA A 63 17.81 0.60 9.12
C ALA A 63 16.65 0.34 10.12
N LEU A 64 16.28 -0.94 10.29
CA LEU A 64 15.24 -1.32 11.26
C LEU A 64 15.72 -1.17 12.69
N ALA A 65 16.94 -1.61 13.02
CA ALA A 65 17.52 -1.48 14.36
C ALA A 65 17.54 -0.01 14.81
N GLU A 66 17.90 0.91 13.92
CA GLU A 66 17.85 2.36 14.19
C GLU A 66 16.42 2.88 14.43
N SER A 67 15.43 2.27 13.77
CA SER A 67 14.11 2.90 13.62
C SER A 67 13.00 2.18 14.39
N ILE A 68 13.27 1.03 14.97
CA ILE A 68 12.24 0.13 15.49
C ILE A 68 11.38 0.75 16.58
N GLU A 69 11.97 1.55 17.46
CA GLU A 69 11.24 2.19 18.55
C GLU A 69 10.24 3.22 18.01
N GLU A 70 10.62 3.98 16.99
CA GLU A 70 9.70 4.92 16.34
C GLU A 70 8.62 4.20 15.52
N LEU A 71 9.00 3.15 14.80
CA LEU A 71 8.06 2.33 14.04
C LEU A 71 7.03 1.65 14.96
N ARG A 72 7.42 1.19 16.14
CA ARG A 72 6.53 0.60 17.15
C ARG A 72 5.46 1.57 17.65
N ARG A 73 5.71 2.86 17.64
CA ARG A 73 4.70 3.86 18.06
C ARG A 73 3.48 3.88 17.14
N HIS A 74 3.67 3.55 15.86
CA HIS A 74 2.61 3.69 14.85
C HIS A 74 2.25 2.39 14.13
N LEU A 75 3.12 1.38 14.17
CA LEU A 75 3.00 0.15 13.38
C LEU A 75 3.09 -1.11 14.25
N TRP A 76 2.82 -1.01 15.57
CA TRP A 76 2.93 -2.13 16.54
C TRP A 76 2.13 -3.37 16.12
N PHE A 77 1.06 -3.19 15.36
CA PHE A 77 0.17 -4.25 14.91
C PHE A 77 0.73 -5.04 13.71
N LEU A 78 1.83 -4.59 13.13
CA LEU A 78 2.49 -5.31 12.04
C LEU A 78 3.47 -6.34 12.60
N PRO A 79 3.36 -7.64 12.25
CA PRO A 79 4.19 -8.69 12.83
C PRO A 79 5.70 -8.41 12.73
N TRP A 80 6.15 -7.85 11.60
CA TRP A 80 7.55 -7.55 11.40
C TRP A 80 8.10 -6.38 12.25
N VAL A 81 7.20 -5.54 12.80
CA VAL A 81 7.55 -4.48 13.76
C VAL A 81 7.52 -5.01 15.18
N ALA A 82 6.53 -5.85 15.49
CA ALA A 82 6.35 -6.44 16.81
C ALA A 82 7.49 -7.41 17.19
N ASN A 83 7.97 -8.18 16.22
CA ASN A 83 9.00 -9.18 16.42
C ASN A 83 10.39 -8.59 16.69
N GLU A 84 11.27 -9.41 17.24
CA GLU A 84 12.69 -9.08 17.43
C GLU A 84 13.38 -8.83 16.09
N GLN A 85 14.23 -7.80 16.05
CA GLN A 85 15.02 -7.46 14.87
C GLN A 85 16.37 -8.16 14.92
N SER A 86 16.65 -8.99 13.92
CA SER A 86 17.91 -9.70 13.72
C SER A 86 18.24 -9.77 12.23
N ILE A 87 19.49 -10.13 11.91
CA ILE A 87 19.89 -10.38 10.51
C ILE A 87 19.01 -11.50 9.92
N ALA A 88 18.74 -12.56 10.66
CA ALA A 88 17.92 -13.67 10.20
C ALA A 88 16.47 -13.22 9.92
N SER A 89 15.87 -12.37 10.76
CA SER A 89 14.53 -11.82 10.52
C SER A 89 14.51 -10.89 9.30
N ALA A 90 15.58 -10.11 9.09
CA ALA A 90 15.73 -9.26 7.91
C ALA A 90 15.89 -10.09 6.62
N GLU A 91 16.66 -11.19 6.63
CA GLU A 91 16.75 -12.12 5.50
C GLU A 91 15.39 -12.74 5.18
N ALA A 92 14.68 -13.26 6.19
CA ALA A 92 13.37 -13.84 6.01
C ALA A 92 12.39 -12.81 5.39
N ARG A 93 12.45 -11.57 5.86
CA ARG A 93 11.65 -10.47 5.30
C ARG A 93 12.01 -10.17 3.84
N CYS A 94 13.29 -10.13 3.50
CA CYS A 94 13.74 -9.93 2.11
C CYS A 94 13.22 -11.05 1.20
N ARG A 95 13.34 -12.32 1.62
CA ARG A 95 12.82 -13.48 0.86
C ARG A 95 11.31 -13.41 0.66
N THR A 96 10.57 -13.09 1.71
CA THR A 96 9.10 -12.96 1.65
C THR A 96 8.70 -11.81 0.74
N ALA A 97 9.33 -10.65 0.86
CA ALA A 97 9.06 -9.49 0.03
C ALA A 97 9.36 -9.77 -1.46
N GLN A 98 10.48 -10.44 -1.75
CA GLN A 98 10.83 -10.86 -3.10
C GLN A 98 9.82 -11.85 -3.69
N ALA A 99 9.40 -12.85 -2.91
CA ALA A 99 8.38 -13.81 -3.33
C ALA A 99 7.05 -13.11 -3.63
N ASN A 100 6.58 -12.25 -2.73
CA ASN A 100 5.35 -11.48 -2.93
C ASN A 100 5.40 -10.60 -4.17
N PHE A 101 6.56 -9.98 -4.44
CA PHE A 101 6.77 -9.20 -5.65
C PHE A 101 6.63 -10.06 -6.92
N LEU A 102 7.25 -11.24 -6.93
CA LEU A 102 7.22 -12.14 -8.09
C LEU A 102 5.82 -12.67 -8.39
N ILE A 103 5.06 -13.03 -7.36
CA ILE A 103 3.67 -13.53 -7.53
C ILE A 103 2.62 -12.40 -7.56
N ARG A 104 3.04 -11.13 -7.51
CA ARG A 104 2.15 -9.96 -7.52
C ARG A 104 1.16 -9.90 -6.35
N ALA A 105 1.45 -10.56 -5.24
CA ALA A 105 0.67 -10.43 -4.01
C ALA A 105 0.83 -9.03 -3.40
N ASP A 106 2.06 -8.50 -3.41
CA ASP A 106 2.43 -7.14 -3.07
C ASP A 106 3.55 -6.67 -3.99
N LEU A 107 3.73 -5.37 -4.10
CA LEU A 107 4.83 -4.76 -4.86
C LEU A 107 5.71 -3.90 -3.94
N PRO A 108 6.47 -4.51 -3.02
CA PRO A 108 7.34 -3.80 -2.11
C PRO A 108 8.66 -3.42 -2.76
N TYR A 109 9.10 -2.18 -2.50
CA TYR A 109 10.40 -1.67 -2.93
C TYR A 109 11.20 -1.17 -1.73
N LEU A 110 12.51 -1.40 -1.76
CA LEU A 110 13.47 -0.67 -0.93
C LEU A 110 13.84 0.64 -1.62
N ALA A 111 13.92 1.71 -0.86
CA ALA A 111 14.31 3.02 -1.35
C ALA A 111 15.75 3.33 -0.91
N PHE A 112 16.61 3.62 -1.86
CA PHE A 112 18.01 3.97 -1.65
C PHE A 112 18.26 5.42 -2.07
N ASN A 113 19.04 6.15 -1.29
CA ASN A 113 19.52 7.46 -1.70
C ASN A 113 20.59 7.30 -2.78
N LYS A 114 20.37 7.89 -3.95
CA LYS A 114 21.24 7.73 -5.13
C LYS A 114 22.65 8.28 -4.94
N HIS A 115 22.82 9.28 -4.06
CA HIS A 115 24.14 9.90 -3.83
C HIS A 115 24.98 9.12 -2.82
N THR A 116 24.33 8.54 -1.80
CA THR A 116 25.04 7.87 -0.71
C THR A 116 24.99 6.36 -0.80
N GLY A 117 24.11 5.79 -1.63
CA GLY A 117 23.82 4.36 -1.69
C GLY A 117 23.11 3.82 -0.44
N ARG A 118 22.78 4.68 0.53
CA ARG A 118 22.20 4.26 1.80
C ARG A 118 20.73 3.92 1.65
N LEU A 119 20.30 2.84 2.30
CA LEU A 119 18.89 2.50 2.42
C LEU A 119 18.18 3.55 3.29
N VAL A 120 17.17 4.21 2.74
CA VAL A 120 16.38 5.24 3.44
C VAL A 120 15.04 4.72 3.94
N GLY A 121 14.57 3.58 3.46
CA GLY A 121 13.31 2.96 3.90
C GLY A 121 12.71 2.02 2.86
N SER A 122 11.41 1.79 2.98
CA SER A 122 10.65 0.99 2.02
C SER A 122 9.35 1.68 1.65
N ILE A 123 8.97 1.58 0.39
CA ILE A 123 7.72 2.10 -0.16
C ILE A 123 7.16 1.03 -1.09
N GLY A 124 5.88 0.72 -1.02
CA GLY A 124 5.32 -0.36 -1.82
C GLY A 124 3.82 -0.24 -2.03
N LEU A 125 3.31 -1.00 -3.00
CA LEU A 125 1.88 -1.17 -3.22
C LEU A 125 1.44 -2.50 -2.63
N HIS A 126 0.38 -2.46 -1.85
CA HIS A 126 -0.12 -3.57 -1.06
C HIS A 126 -1.60 -3.79 -1.30
N ARG A 127 -2.08 -5.00 -1.05
CA ARG A 127 -3.51 -5.31 -1.17
C ARG A 127 -4.10 -4.91 -2.54
N THR A 128 -3.32 -5.07 -3.59
CA THR A 128 -3.76 -4.74 -4.95
C THR A 128 -4.89 -5.68 -5.36
N ASP A 129 -6.06 -5.11 -5.62
CA ASP A 129 -7.18 -5.82 -6.22
C ASP A 129 -7.06 -5.65 -7.75
N TRP A 130 -6.67 -6.71 -8.42
CA TRP A 130 -6.47 -6.70 -9.87
C TRP A 130 -7.78 -6.78 -10.66
N THR A 131 -8.91 -7.10 -10.01
CA THR A 131 -10.22 -7.14 -10.65
C THR A 131 -10.90 -5.78 -10.66
N VAL A 132 -10.70 -5.02 -9.58
CA VAL A 132 -11.07 -3.61 -9.46
C VAL A 132 -9.78 -2.85 -9.20
N PRO A 133 -9.10 -2.31 -10.21
CA PRO A 133 -7.74 -1.80 -10.07
C PRO A 133 -7.60 -0.76 -8.95
N LYS A 134 -7.37 -1.22 -7.75
CA LYS A 134 -7.16 -0.39 -6.55
C LYS A 134 -6.03 -0.99 -5.72
N THR A 135 -5.31 -0.14 -5.04
CA THR A 135 -4.16 -0.56 -4.23
C THR A 135 -3.95 0.39 -3.04
N GLU A 136 -3.22 -0.07 -2.04
CA GLU A 136 -2.80 0.76 -0.92
C GLU A 136 -1.30 1.00 -1.01
N VAL A 137 -0.85 2.24 -0.91
CA VAL A 137 0.56 2.56 -0.78
C VAL A 137 0.96 2.60 0.69
N GLY A 138 1.90 1.73 1.06
CA GLY A 138 2.50 1.66 2.39
C GLY A 138 3.97 2.06 2.35
N TYR A 139 4.45 2.67 3.42
CA TYR A 139 5.85 3.11 3.52
C TYR A 139 6.31 3.25 4.96
N TRP A 140 7.61 3.15 5.13
CA TRP A 140 8.32 3.58 6.33
C TRP A 140 9.69 4.13 5.94
N LEU A 141 10.21 5.02 6.74
CA LEU A 141 11.56 5.58 6.56
C LEU A 141 12.42 5.30 7.78
N ARG A 142 13.71 5.19 7.55
CA ARG A 142 14.75 5.22 8.54
C ARG A 142 14.67 6.51 9.35
N THR A 143 14.81 6.45 10.68
CA THR A 143 14.60 7.61 11.56
C THR A 143 15.50 8.79 11.21
N SER A 144 16.77 8.55 10.87
CA SER A 144 17.70 9.60 10.45
C SER A 144 17.38 10.23 9.09
N GLU A 145 16.46 9.66 8.33
CA GLU A 145 16.08 10.13 6.98
C GLU A 145 14.68 10.75 6.93
N VAL A 146 13.96 10.82 8.06
CA VAL A 146 12.65 11.49 8.11
C VAL A 146 12.81 13.03 7.98
N GLY A 147 11.74 13.71 7.60
CA GLY A 147 11.72 15.18 7.45
C GLY A 147 12.39 15.69 6.18
N ARG A 148 13.02 14.83 5.37
CA ARG A 148 13.73 15.22 4.13
C ARG A 148 12.88 15.15 2.86
N GLY A 149 11.59 14.78 2.99
CA GLY A 149 10.67 14.65 1.85
C GLY A 149 10.78 13.35 1.05
N TYR A 150 11.62 12.39 1.44
CA TYR A 150 11.81 11.13 0.73
C TYR A 150 10.53 10.28 0.65
N ALA A 151 9.71 10.25 1.71
CA ALA A 151 8.44 9.53 1.66
C ALA A 151 7.54 10.08 0.56
N SER A 152 7.33 11.40 0.52
CA SER A 152 6.47 12.02 -0.50
C SER A 152 7.04 11.84 -1.91
N GLU A 153 8.35 11.91 -2.09
CA GLU A 153 9.01 11.70 -3.38
C GLU A 153 8.79 10.27 -3.91
N GLY A 154 9.03 9.26 -3.08
CA GLY A 154 8.85 7.87 -3.49
C GLY A 154 7.38 7.46 -3.59
N VAL A 155 6.51 7.97 -2.72
CA VAL A 155 5.05 7.75 -2.81
C VAL A 155 4.52 8.29 -4.12
N ASN A 156 4.85 9.52 -4.50
CA ASN A 156 4.40 10.08 -5.78
C ASN A 156 4.85 9.24 -6.97
N ALA A 157 6.10 8.79 -7.00
CA ALA A 157 6.60 7.97 -8.11
C ALA A 157 5.80 6.66 -8.28
N LEU A 158 5.49 5.96 -7.18
CA LEU A 158 4.69 4.74 -7.25
C LEU A 158 3.22 5.01 -7.56
N VAL A 159 2.65 6.05 -6.97
CA VAL A 159 1.22 6.40 -7.17
C VAL A 159 0.98 6.88 -8.59
N ASP A 160 1.85 7.71 -9.13
CA ASP A 160 1.74 8.19 -10.51
C ASP A 160 1.81 7.01 -11.50
N TRP A 161 2.73 6.06 -11.29
CA TRP A 161 2.78 4.82 -12.07
C TRP A 161 1.51 3.96 -11.89
N ALA A 162 1.01 3.83 -10.66
CA ALA A 162 -0.18 3.04 -10.42
C ALA A 162 -1.41 3.63 -11.12
N LEU A 163 -1.54 4.95 -11.15
CA LEU A 163 -2.66 5.63 -11.81
C LEU A 163 -2.52 5.62 -13.34
N SER A 164 -1.29 5.78 -13.89
CA SER A 164 -1.06 5.86 -15.33
C SER A 164 -0.95 4.50 -16.00
N GLU A 165 -0.06 3.64 -15.53
CA GLU A 165 0.29 2.38 -16.19
C GLU A 165 -0.54 1.19 -15.66
N LEU A 166 -0.64 1.02 -14.35
CA LEU A 166 -1.51 0.01 -13.75
C LEU A 166 -2.99 0.36 -13.95
N ARG A 167 -3.28 1.62 -14.32
CA ARG A 167 -4.64 2.17 -14.48
C ARG A 167 -5.49 1.97 -13.23
N ALA A 168 -4.85 2.11 -12.08
CA ALA A 168 -5.57 2.07 -10.82
C ALA A 168 -6.63 3.17 -10.77
N ILE A 169 -7.86 2.78 -10.47
CA ILE A 169 -8.97 3.73 -10.30
C ILE A 169 -8.94 4.38 -8.91
N ARG A 170 -8.09 3.85 -8.03
CA ARG A 170 -7.98 4.30 -6.64
C ARG A 170 -6.67 3.83 -6.04
N VAL A 171 -5.95 4.75 -5.40
CA VAL A 171 -4.82 4.44 -4.52
C VAL A 171 -5.13 4.98 -3.14
N GLU A 172 -4.90 4.17 -2.10
CA GLU A 172 -5.18 4.52 -0.71
C GLU A 172 -3.90 4.70 0.10
N ILE A 173 -3.96 5.59 1.09
CA ILE A 173 -3.06 5.60 2.25
C ILE A 173 -3.94 5.38 3.49
N VAL A 174 -3.60 4.34 4.25
CA VAL A 174 -4.29 4.01 5.50
C VAL A 174 -3.33 4.21 6.65
N THR A 175 -3.71 5.04 7.61
CA THR A 175 -2.81 5.39 8.73
C THR A 175 -3.59 5.57 10.04
N LEU A 176 -2.89 5.53 11.15
CA LEU A 176 -3.46 5.85 12.45
C LEU A 176 -3.62 7.36 12.62
N GLU A 177 -4.62 7.76 13.39
CA GLU A 177 -4.87 9.15 13.74
C GLU A 177 -3.62 9.84 14.32
N GLN A 178 -2.88 9.14 15.18
CA GLN A 178 -1.70 9.68 15.86
C GLN A 178 -0.49 9.81 14.94
N ASN A 179 -0.49 9.16 13.78
CA ASN A 179 0.63 9.21 12.83
C ASN A 179 0.58 10.48 11.97
N GLN A 180 0.88 11.62 12.59
CA GLN A 180 0.87 12.91 11.91
C GLN A 180 1.84 12.94 10.72
N GLY A 181 2.98 12.23 10.81
CA GLY A 181 3.95 12.14 9.71
C GLY A 181 3.33 11.54 8.46
N SER A 182 2.60 10.42 8.61
CA SER A 182 1.93 9.75 7.49
C SER A 182 0.76 10.57 6.93
N ARG A 183 -0.01 11.23 7.79
CA ARG A 183 -1.09 12.13 7.35
C ARG A 183 -0.53 13.28 6.50
N SER A 184 0.54 13.91 6.94
CA SER A 184 1.20 14.98 6.18
C SER A 184 1.80 14.50 4.84
N VAL A 185 2.24 13.25 4.74
CA VAL A 185 2.64 12.67 3.44
C VAL A 185 1.43 12.51 2.54
N ALA A 186 0.32 11.97 3.04
CA ALA A 186 -0.91 11.81 2.26
C ALA A 186 -1.38 13.15 1.67
N GLU A 187 -1.47 14.18 2.50
CA GLU A 187 -1.88 15.53 2.08
C GLU A 187 -0.94 16.12 1.02
N ARG A 188 0.39 16.04 1.23
CA ARG A 188 1.38 16.54 0.25
C ARG A 188 1.38 15.77 -1.06
N CYS A 189 0.98 14.50 -1.06
CA CYS A 189 0.87 13.68 -2.26
C CYS A 189 -0.51 13.78 -2.93
N GLY A 190 -1.37 14.72 -2.51
CA GLY A 190 -2.67 14.98 -3.14
C GLY A 190 -3.74 13.96 -2.81
N PHE A 191 -3.60 13.23 -1.70
CA PHE A 191 -4.64 12.34 -1.20
C PHE A 191 -5.68 13.14 -0.40
N THR A 192 -6.94 12.78 -0.56
CA THR A 192 -8.07 13.35 0.18
C THR A 192 -8.50 12.41 1.30
N LEU A 193 -8.74 12.91 2.50
CA LEU A 193 -9.34 12.14 3.58
C LEU A 193 -10.80 11.83 3.24
N GLU A 194 -11.13 10.54 3.12
CA GLU A 194 -12.50 10.10 2.79
C GLU A 194 -13.24 9.51 3.99
N GLY A 195 -12.52 9.05 5.00
CA GLY A 195 -13.18 8.47 6.15
C GLY A 195 -12.29 8.24 7.36
N VAL A 196 -12.96 8.14 8.51
CA VAL A 196 -12.35 7.80 9.79
C VAL A 196 -13.08 6.59 10.37
N HIS A 197 -12.37 5.47 10.44
CA HIS A 197 -12.87 4.29 11.13
C HIS A 197 -12.51 4.39 12.60
N ARG A 198 -13.52 4.55 13.45
CA ARG A 198 -13.30 4.74 14.88
C ARG A 198 -13.08 3.41 15.60
N ASN A 199 -12.15 3.41 16.59
CA ASN A 199 -11.91 2.29 17.50
C ASN A 199 -11.55 0.97 16.82
N VAL A 200 -10.73 1.02 15.74
CA VAL A 200 -10.37 -0.18 14.95
C VAL A 200 -9.13 -0.91 15.47
N PHE A 201 -8.34 -0.25 16.31
CA PHE A 201 -7.17 -0.84 16.93
C PHE A 201 -7.16 -0.60 18.43
N ARG A 202 -6.58 -1.53 19.16
CA ARG A 202 -6.25 -1.36 20.58
C ARG A 202 -4.74 -1.32 20.70
N GLY A 203 -4.21 -0.19 21.14
CA GLY A 203 -2.78 0.00 21.35
C GLY A 203 -2.23 -0.83 22.51
N PRO A 204 -0.90 -0.89 22.64
CA PRO A 204 -0.24 -1.65 23.72
C PRO A 204 -0.69 -1.23 25.12
N ASN A 205 -1.05 0.03 25.30
CA ASN A 205 -1.54 0.61 26.56
C ASN A 205 -3.05 0.44 26.77
N GLY A 206 -3.73 -0.32 25.90
CA GLY A 206 -5.18 -0.53 25.96
C GLY A 206 -6.01 0.60 25.33
N GLU A 207 -5.41 1.68 24.87
CA GLU A 207 -6.09 2.79 24.21
C GLU A 207 -6.66 2.38 22.85
N LEU A 208 -7.84 2.92 22.53
CA LEU A 208 -8.46 2.72 21.23
C LEU A 208 -7.94 3.77 20.24
N SER A 209 -7.57 3.30 19.05
CA SER A 209 -7.08 4.16 17.99
C SER A 209 -7.99 4.16 16.79
N HIS A 210 -8.07 5.30 16.13
CA HIS A 210 -8.82 5.50 14.90
C HIS A 210 -7.91 5.29 13.71
N ARG A 211 -8.52 4.84 12.61
CA ARG A 211 -7.85 4.66 11.32
C ARG A 211 -8.38 5.67 10.33
N TYR A 212 -7.49 6.44 9.73
CA TYR A 212 -7.78 7.39 8.67
C TYR A 212 -7.54 6.73 7.32
N VAL A 213 -8.49 6.91 6.41
CA VAL A 213 -8.42 6.42 5.04
C VAL A 213 -8.36 7.61 4.11
N PHE A 214 -7.23 7.77 3.47
CA PHE A 214 -7.00 8.76 2.42
C PHE A 214 -7.02 8.07 1.06
N ALA A 215 -7.51 8.75 0.04
CA ALA A 215 -7.50 8.25 -1.32
C ALA A 215 -7.05 9.30 -2.33
N ARG A 216 -6.38 8.81 -3.39
CA ARG A 216 -6.11 9.58 -4.60
C ARG A 216 -6.69 8.83 -5.80
N LEU A 217 -7.49 9.53 -6.58
CA LEU A 217 -8.13 9.02 -7.80
C LEU A 217 -7.40 9.55 -9.03
N PRO A 218 -7.57 8.92 -10.20
CA PRO A 218 -7.14 9.51 -11.46
C PRO A 218 -7.76 10.90 -11.63
N SER A 219 -7.03 11.83 -12.23
CA SER A 219 -7.61 13.10 -12.63
C SER A 219 -8.79 12.85 -13.57
N ALA A 220 -9.91 13.55 -13.39
CA ALA A 220 -11.01 13.49 -14.36
C ALA A 220 -10.47 13.87 -15.74
N ALA A 221 -10.73 13.01 -16.74
CA ALA A 221 -10.37 13.26 -18.12
C ALA A 221 -11.23 14.37 -18.72
#